data_6d091abd7ccc3a66aea0e87689a5a863
#
_entry.id   6d091abd7ccc3a66aea0e87689a5a863
#
_cell.length_a   1.000
_cell.length_b   1.000
_cell.length_c   1.000
_cell.angle_alpha   90.00
_cell.angle_beta   90.00
_cell.angle_gamma   90.00
#
_symmetry.space_group_name_H-M   'P 1'
#
loop_
_entity.id
_entity.type
_entity.pdbx_description
1 polymer ?
#
loop_
_entity_poly.entity_id
_entity_poly.type
_entity_poly.pdbx_seq_one_letter_code
_entity_poly.pdbx_strand_id
1 'polypeptide(L)'
;MSFQYDQYLTQHRSNVKRGFDWIAENLPELLVDGFDYGWQIEFAHDKSKDEQDEYEAYDAYFYGGNRSYAVMQNYQKAWLLHLHRNPHHWQYWILIN
;
A
#
# COMPACT_ATOMS: atom_id res chain seq x y z
N MET A 1 -12.99 -6.89 11.23
CA MET A 1 -11.66 -6.89 10.60
C MET A 1 -11.26 -8.31 10.28
N SER A 2 -10.63 -8.53 9.14
CA SER A 2 -10.37 -9.86 8.64
C SER A 2 -8.96 -10.32 9.00
N PHE A 3 -8.85 -11.53 9.55
CA PHE A 3 -7.56 -12.16 9.84
C PHE A 3 -6.77 -12.37 8.53
N GLN A 4 -7.45 -12.78 7.47
CA GLN A 4 -6.80 -13.00 6.18
C GLN A 4 -6.20 -11.72 5.62
N TYR A 5 -6.91 -10.60 5.72
CA TYR A 5 -6.41 -9.33 5.22
C TYR A 5 -5.23 -8.84 6.05
N ASP A 6 -5.30 -9.00 7.37
CA ASP A 6 -4.19 -8.63 8.25
C ASP A 6 -2.94 -9.48 7.93
N GLN A 7 -3.11 -10.78 7.67
CA GLN A 7 -2.00 -11.63 7.24
C GLN A 7 -1.41 -11.17 5.91
N TYR A 8 -2.28 -10.80 4.97
CA TYR A 8 -1.82 -10.28 3.68
C TYR A 8 -0.99 -9.01 3.87
N LEU A 9 -1.47 -8.05 4.66
CA LEU A 9 -0.75 -6.81 4.90
C LEU A 9 0.61 -7.06 5.54
N THR A 10 0.67 -7.94 6.54
CA THR A 10 1.92 -8.30 7.21
C THR A 10 2.92 -8.91 6.23
N GLN A 11 2.46 -9.85 5.40
CA GLN A 11 3.31 -10.49 4.40
C GLN A 11 3.77 -9.50 3.34
N HIS A 12 2.87 -8.64 2.88
CA HIS A 12 3.19 -7.62 1.89
C HIS A 12 4.28 -6.68 2.41
N ARG A 13 4.14 -6.19 3.63
CA ARG A 13 5.12 -5.29 4.25
C ARG A 13 6.46 -5.96 4.45
N SER A 14 6.46 -7.23 4.82
CA SER A 14 7.68 -8.03 4.92
C SER A 14 8.37 -8.16 3.56
N ASN A 15 7.60 -8.40 2.51
CA ASN A 15 8.13 -8.51 1.15
C ASN A 15 8.72 -7.20 0.66
N VAL A 16 8.07 -6.07 0.96
CA VAL A 16 8.58 -4.74 0.62
C VAL A 16 9.92 -4.50 1.31
N LYS A 17 10.03 -4.81 2.60
CA LYS A 17 11.27 -4.66 3.34
C LYS A 17 12.40 -5.50 2.72
N ARG A 18 12.10 -6.76 2.39
CA ARG A 18 13.10 -7.63 1.76
C ARG A 18 13.54 -7.10 0.40
N GLY A 19 12.60 -6.54 -0.37
CA GLY A 19 12.93 -5.93 -1.66
C GLY A 19 13.87 -4.74 -1.51
N PHE A 20 13.59 -3.85 -0.57
CA PHE A 20 14.46 -2.71 -0.31
C PHE A 20 15.84 -3.15 0.23
N ASP A 21 15.87 -4.15 1.11
CA ASP A 21 17.14 -4.67 1.62
C ASP A 21 17.98 -5.25 0.49
N TRP A 22 17.37 -5.98 -0.42
CA TRP A 22 18.06 -6.53 -1.58
C TRP A 22 18.65 -5.42 -2.46
N ILE A 23 17.88 -4.36 -2.73
CA ILE A 23 18.34 -3.22 -3.52
C ILE A 23 19.52 -2.54 -2.82
N ALA A 24 19.43 -2.34 -1.50
CA ALA A 24 20.49 -1.71 -0.75
C ALA A 24 21.81 -2.50 -0.84
N GLU A 25 21.73 -3.83 -0.85
CA GLU A 25 22.93 -4.67 -0.94
C GLU A 25 23.48 -4.79 -2.36
N ASN A 26 22.60 -4.89 -3.36
CA ASN A 26 23.01 -5.28 -4.72
C ASN A 26 23.02 -4.13 -5.70
N LEU A 27 22.12 -3.16 -5.54
CA LEU A 27 21.97 -2.03 -6.46
C LEU A 27 21.74 -0.72 -5.68
N PRO A 28 22.67 -0.36 -4.78
CA PRO A 28 22.49 0.83 -3.94
C PRO A 28 22.36 2.11 -4.74
N GLU A 29 22.87 2.16 -5.96
CA GLU A 29 22.76 3.32 -6.83
C GLU A 29 21.32 3.62 -7.27
N LEU A 30 20.40 2.69 -7.09
CA LEU A 30 18.98 2.94 -7.36
C LEU A 30 18.28 3.68 -6.24
N LEU A 31 18.89 3.77 -5.06
CA LEU A 31 18.33 4.50 -3.93
C LEU A 31 18.69 5.98 -4.10
N VAL A 32 17.66 6.81 -4.27
CA VAL A 32 17.82 8.23 -4.60
C VAL A 32 18.27 8.99 -3.36
N ASP A 33 19.22 9.91 -3.52
CA ASP A 33 19.66 10.81 -2.45
C ASP A 33 18.45 11.59 -1.91
N GLY A 34 18.34 11.66 -0.59
CA GLY A 34 17.23 12.32 0.08
C GLY A 34 15.98 11.47 0.24
N PHE A 35 15.94 10.26 -0.33
CA PHE A 35 14.83 9.35 -0.11
C PHE A 35 15.00 8.65 1.24
N ASP A 36 14.01 8.75 2.10
CA ASP A 36 14.07 8.09 3.42
C ASP A 36 13.64 6.64 3.30
N TYR A 37 14.63 5.80 3.03
CA TYR A 37 14.47 4.36 2.86
C TYR A 37 13.84 3.72 4.10
N GLY A 38 14.35 4.02 5.30
CA GLY A 38 13.82 3.45 6.53
C GLY A 38 12.37 3.85 6.78
N TRP A 39 12.07 5.12 6.54
CA TRP A 39 10.72 5.63 6.72
C TRP A 39 9.73 4.96 5.76
N GLN A 40 10.13 4.78 4.49
CA GLN A 40 9.29 4.11 3.50
C GLN A 40 9.02 2.65 3.87
N ILE A 41 10.04 1.94 4.36
CA ILE A 41 9.87 0.53 4.74
C ILE A 41 8.95 0.41 5.95
N GLU A 42 9.22 1.17 7.01
CA GLU A 42 8.62 0.91 8.31
C GLU A 42 7.30 1.65 8.51
N PHE A 43 7.13 2.82 7.90
CA PHE A 43 6.01 3.68 8.24
C PHE A 43 5.15 4.13 7.07
N ALA A 44 5.72 4.34 5.89
CA ALA A 44 4.99 5.02 4.83
C ALA A 44 4.47 4.11 3.73
N HIS A 45 5.17 3.01 3.41
CA HIS A 45 4.77 2.18 2.28
C HIS A 45 3.41 1.55 2.53
N ASP A 46 2.44 1.92 1.71
CA ASP A 46 1.06 1.45 1.80
C ASP A 46 0.41 1.64 3.16
N LYS A 47 0.89 2.62 3.95
CA LYS A 47 0.30 2.89 5.27
C LYS A 47 -1.18 3.20 5.18
N SER A 48 -1.62 3.84 4.10
CA SER A 48 -3.03 4.18 3.92
C SER A 48 -3.96 2.95 3.90
N LYS A 49 -3.42 1.76 3.68
CA LYS A 49 -4.22 0.53 3.76
C LYS A 49 -4.74 0.25 5.16
N ASP A 50 -4.18 0.88 6.18
CA ASP A 50 -4.69 0.82 7.56
C ASP A 50 -5.80 1.82 7.82
N GLU A 51 -5.96 2.84 6.95
CA GLU A 51 -7.06 3.77 7.07
C GLU A 51 -8.38 3.05 6.86
N GLN A 52 -9.39 3.42 7.64
CA GLN A 52 -10.66 2.71 7.66
C GLN A 52 -11.28 2.59 6.25
N ASP A 53 -11.26 3.66 5.49
CA ASP A 53 -11.89 3.68 4.16
C ASP A 53 -11.19 2.78 3.14
N GLU A 54 -9.89 2.57 3.26
CA GLU A 54 -9.17 1.62 2.41
C GLU A 54 -9.25 0.20 2.97
N TYR A 55 -9.03 0.03 4.27
CA TYR A 55 -9.02 -1.29 4.90
C TYR A 55 -10.35 -2.02 4.71
N GLU A 56 -11.46 -1.35 5.04
CA GLU A 56 -12.78 -1.98 4.95
C GLU A 56 -13.14 -2.32 3.52
N ALA A 57 -12.83 -1.44 2.57
CA ALA A 57 -13.14 -1.67 1.16
C ALA A 57 -12.34 -2.84 0.59
N TYR A 58 -11.05 -2.92 0.88
CA TYR A 58 -10.20 -4.01 0.40
C TYR A 58 -10.58 -5.33 1.06
N ASP A 59 -10.82 -5.32 2.37
CA ASP A 59 -11.22 -6.51 3.09
C ASP A 59 -12.53 -7.08 2.54
N ALA A 60 -13.54 -6.24 2.34
CA ALA A 60 -14.82 -6.67 1.79
C ALA A 60 -14.68 -7.20 0.36
N TYR A 61 -13.88 -6.56 -0.47
CA TYR A 61 -13.72 -6.97 -1.87
C TYR A 61 -12.96 -8.29 -2.00
N PHE A 62 -11.85 -8.44 -1.27
CA PHE A 62 -10.99 -9.62 -1.43
C PHE A 62 -11.39 -10.78 -0.54
N TYR A 63 -11.94 -10.53 0.64
CA TYR A 63 -12.14 -11.56 1.67
C TYR A 63 -13.58 -11.63 2.20
N GLY A 64 -14.46 -10.75 1.75
CA GLY A 64 -15.83 -10.69 2.24
C GLY A 64 -16.79 -11.75 1.66
N GLY A 65 -16.40 -12.42 0.60
CA GLY A 65 -17.22 -13.47 -0.03
C GLY A 65 -18.37 -12.97 -0.87
N ASN A 66 -18.61 -11.66 -0.93
CA ASN A 66 -19.70 -11.07 -1.71
C ASN A 66 -19.19 -9.81 -2.43
N ARG A 67 -19.20 -9.85 -3.77
CA ARG A 67 -18.79 -8.70 -4.59
C ARG A 67 -20.02 -8.01 -5.19
N SER A 68 -20.90 -7.53 -4.32
CA SER A 68 -22.03 -6.71 -4.74
C SER A 68 -21.58 -5.43 -5.42
N TYR A 69 -22.51 -4.72 -6.08
CA TYR A 69 -22.20 -3.45 -6.71
C TYR A 69 -21.59 -2.45 -5.72
N ALA A 70 -22.16 -2.38 -4.51
CA ALA A 70 -21.65 -1.48 -3.48
C ALA A 70 -20.21 -1.82 -3.06
N VAL A 71 -19.90 -3.11 -2.92
CA VAL A 71 -18.54 -3.57 -2.58
C VAL A 71 -17.56 -3.19 -3.69
N MET A 72 -17.94 -3.37 -4.93
CA MET A 72 -17.10 -3.00 -6.08
C MET A 72 -16.88 -1.49 -6.16
N GLN A 73 -17.90 -0.68 -5.91
CA GLN A 73 -17.79 0.78 -5.91
C GLN A 73 -16.86 1.25 -4.80
N ASN A 74 -16.99 0.69 -3.61
CA ASN A 74 -16.13 1.05 -2.48
C ASN A 74 -14.68 0.65 -2.75
N TYR A 75 -14.46 -0.50 -3.37
CA TYR A 75 -13.11 -0.93 -3.75
C TYR A 75 -12.48 0.04 -4.74
N GLN A 76 -13.21 0.45 -5.78
CA GLN A 76 -12.70 1.38 -6.78
C GLN A 76 -12.35 2.73 -6.15
N LYS A 77 -13.20 3.22 -5.27
CA LYS A 77 -12.94 4.47 -4.55
C LYS A 77 -11.68 4.36 -3.66
N ALA A 78 -11.56 3.25 -2.93
CA ALA A 78 -10.41 3.01 -2.07
C ALA A 78 -9.11 2.93 -2.89
N TRP A 79 -9.16 2.29 -4.06
CA TRP A 79 -8.01 2.21 -4.95
C TRP A 79 -7.55 3.59 -5.42
N LEU A 80 -8.49 4.46 -5.81
CA LEU A 80 -8.15 5.83 -6.20
C LEU A 80 -7.54 6.61 -5.05
N LEU A 81 -8.09 6.47 -3.83
CA LEU A 81 -7.50 7.08 -2.65
C LEU A 81 -6.08 6.56 -2.40
N HIS A 82 -5.88 5.25 -2.52
CA HIS A 82 -4.58 4.62 -2.34
C HIS A 82 -3.54 5.20 -3.30
N LEU A 83 -3.88 5.32 -4.57
CA LEU A 83 -2.97 5.86 -5.59
C LEU A 83 -2.53 7.28 -5.27
N HIS A 84 -3.42 8.10 -4.70
CA HIS A 84 -3.13 9.49 -4.39
C HIS A 84 -2.45 9.69 -3.03
N ARG A 85 -2.52 8.69 -2.14
CA ARG A 85 -1.98 8.79 -0.78
C ARG A 85 -0.55 8.29 -0.65
N ASN A 86 -0.07 7.50 -1.60
CA ASN A 86 1.21 6.79 -1.44
C ASN A 86 2.25 7.24 -2.47
N PRO A 87 3.44 7.68 -2.02
CA PRO A 87 4.47 8.24 -2.91
C PRO A 87 5.01 7.28 -3.97
N HIS A 88 4.83 5.96 -3.80
CA HIS A 88 5.29 5.00 -4.80
C HIS A 88 4.35 4.88 -6.00
N HIS A 89 3.23 5.63 -5.99
CA HIS A 89 2.34 5.74 -7.13
C HIS A 89 2.47 7.13 -7.75
N TRP A 90 2.54 7.21 -9.09
CA TRP A 90 2.76 8.49 -9.78
C TRP A 90 1.63 9.50 -9.55
N GLN A 91 0.41 9.04 -9.28
CA GLN A 91 -0.75 9.90 -9.01
C GLN A 91 -0.56 10.78 -7.78
N TYR A 92 0.20 10.29 -6.80
CA TYR A 92 0.54 11.07 -5.61
C TYR A 92 1.22 12.40 -5.98
N TRP A 93 2.14 12.35 -6.94
CA TRP A 93 2.95 13.50 -7.31
C TRP A 93 2.17 14.55 -8.10
N ILE A 94 1.10 14.15 -8.77
CA ILE A 94 0.20 15.09 -9.45
C ILE A 94 -0.50 15.98 -8.44
N LEU A 95 -0.96 15.42 -7.31
CA LEU A 95 -1.67 16.18 -6.28
C LEU A 95 -0.76 17.14 -5.53
N ILE A 96 0.53 16.84 -5.42
CA ILE A 96 1.49 17.68 -4.71
C ILE A 96 1.86 18.90 -5.54
N ASN A 97 1.86 18.77 -6.84
CA ASN A 97 2.20 19.83 -7.76
C ASN A 97 0.99 20.66 -8.13
#